data_93f1e68c478c9f71a716defaf23d4068
#
_entry.id   93f1e68c478c9f71a716defaf23d4068
#
_cell.length_a   1.000
_cell.length_b   1.000
_cell.length_c   1.000
_cell.angle_alpha   90.00
_cell.angle_beta   90.00
_cell.angle_gamma   90.00
#
_symmetry.space_group_name_H-M   'P 1'
#
loop_
_entity.id
_entity.type
_entity.pdbx_description
1 polymer ?
#
loop_
_entity_poly.entity_id
_entity_poly.type
_entity_poly.pdbx_seq_one_letter_code
_entity_poly.pdbx_strand_id
1 'polypeptide(L)'
;MRKTLTVMLLASVLALGACSGKKVKPGAGSGGETVGGDSAQTSGANSDSASGGGLGSGASGPPGALGSQRVIYFEFDSSEIRAEFVDVIAAHGRFLAGNASIRVRLEGHSDERGTREYNIGLAERRAQTVKRALGLQGVQDAQVATVSYGEERPAAVGSDENAYSKNRRVEIVYIN
;
A
#
# COMPACT_ATOMS: atom_id res chain seq x y z
N MET A 1 -32.74 28.79 -36.47
CA MET A 1 -31.48 28.76 -37.25
C MET A 1 -30.74 27.49 -36.92
N ARG A 2 -30.78 26.55 -37.86
CA ARG A 2 -30.17 25.21 -37.74
C ARG A 2 -28.67 25.32 -38.00
N LYS A 3 -27.82 24.80 -37.12
CA LYS A 3 -26.42 24.52 -37.42
C LYS A 3 -26.14 23.05 -37.19
N THR A 4 -26.05 22.34 -38.27
CA THR A 4 -25.61 20.96 -38.41
C THR A 4 -24.13 20.85 -38.06
N LEU A 5 -23.78 19.98 -37.10
CA LEU A 5 -22.40 19.63 -36.79
C LEU A 5 -22.08 18.28 -37.37
N THR A 6 -21.15 18.28 -38.30
CA THR A 6 -20.65 17.17 -39.09
C THR A 6 -19.81 16.24 -38.22
N VAL A 7 -20.18 14.98 -38.19
CA VAL A 7 -19.41 13.87 -37.57
C VAL A 7 -18.32 13.46 -38.55
N MET A 8 -17.07 13.59 -38.13
CA MET A 8 -15.91 13.08 -38.87
C MET A 8 -15.46 11.77 -38.23
N LEU A 9 -15.74 10.70 -38.94
CA LEU A 9 -15.31 9.33 -38.63
C LEU A 9 -13.90 9.14 -39.19
N LEU A 10 -12.90 8.91 -38.34
CA LEU A 10 -11.57 8.48 -38.77
C LEU A 10 -11.34 7.05 -38.27
N ALA A 11 -11.48 6.15 -39.23
CA ALA A 11 -11.04 4.77 -39.11
C ALA A 11 -9.52 4.69 -39.30
N SER A 12 -8.80 4.10 -38.39
CA SER A 12 -7.40 3.73 -38.57
C SER A 12 -7.21 2.24 -38.35
N VAL A 13 -6.62 1.70 -39.39
CA VAL A 13 -6.43 0.29 -39.76
C VAL A 13 -5.38 -0.41 -38.89
N LEU A 14 -5.64 -1.69 -38.65
CA LEU A 14 -4.77 -2.72 -38.03
C LEU A 14 -3.40 -2.83 -38.70
N ALA A 15 -2.39 -3.13 -37.88
CA ALA A 15 -1.22 -3.89 -38.30
C ALA A 15 -0.97 -5.03 -37.30
N LEU A 16 -1.24 -6.27 -37.75
CA LEU A 16 -0.81 -7.50 -37.12
C LEU A 16 0.69 -7.68 -37.32
N GLY A 17 1.44 -7.82 -36.26
CA GLY A 17 2.82 -8.29 -36.25
C GLY A 17 2.91 -9.62 -35.49
N ALA A 18 2.91 -10.73 -36.23
CA ALA A 18 3.21 -12.04 -35.72
C ALA A 18 4.74 -12.24 -35.66
N CYS A 19 5.28 -12.64 -34.52
CA CYS A 19 6.62 -13.25 -34.41
C CYS A 19 6.52 -14.47 -33.50
N SER A 20 6.50 -15.52 -34.16
CA SER A 20 7.09 -16.88 -34.14
C SER A 20 7.96 -17.23 -32.96
N GLY A 21 7.60 -18.38 -32.37
CA GLY A 21 8.20 -18.99 -31.19
C GLY A 21 9.60 -19.56 -31.36
N LYS A 22 10.23 -19.79 -30.22
CA LYS A 22 11.31 -20.76 -30.08
C LYS A 22 11.04 -21.65 -28.87
N LYS A 23 10.72 -22.91 -29.18
CA LYS A 23 10.67 -24.01 -28.23
C LYS A 23 12.10 -24.37 -27.82
N VAL A 24 12.36 -24.45 -26.53
CA VAL A 24 13.54 -25.14 -25.99
C VAL A 24 13.06 -26.38 -25.26
N LYS A 25 13.59 -27.52 -25.68
CA LYS A 25 13.32 -28.87 -25.23
C LYS A 25 14.06 -29.16 -23.91
N PRO A 26 13.51 -30.00 -23.00
CA PRO A 26 14.20 -30.36 -21.75
C PRO A 26 15.22 -31.47 -21.96
N GLY A 27 16.39 -31.31 -21.38
CA GLY A 27 17.39 -32.34 -21.26
C GLY A 27 17.21 -33.13 -19.97
N ALA A 28 17.10 -34.43 -20.12
CA ALA A 28 17.10 -35.41 -19.05
C ALA A 28 18.49 -35.80 -18.63
N GLY A 29 18.70 -36.13 -17.36
CA GLY A 29 19.86 -36.77 -16.77
C GLY A 29 19.64 -36.84 -15.27
N SER A 30 19.13 -37.88 -14.77
CA SER A 30 19.65 -39.17 -14.32
C SER A 30 20.60 -39.10 -13.10
N GLY A 31 20.10 -39.66 -11.99
CA GLY A 31 20.89 -40.57 -11.14
C GLY A 31 21.27 -40.06 -9.75
N GLY A 32 20.86 -40.83 -8.74
CA GLY A 32 21.53 -40.85 -7.44
C GLY A 32 20.58 -41.01 -6.24
N GLU A 33 20.24 -42.26 -5.95
CA GLU A 33 19.84 -42.80 -4.66
C GLU A 33 20.74 -42.30 -3.52
N THR A 34 20.41 -42.23 -2.21
CA THR A 34 19.67 -43.11 -1.30
C THR A 34 19.70 -42.52 0.12
N VAL A 35 18.80 -43.07 0.96
CA VAL A 35 18.85 -43.30 2.42
C VAL A 35 18.47 -42.07 3.28
N GLY A 36 17.35 -41.98 3.95
CA GLY A 36 16.86 -42.76 5.07
C GLY A 36 17.15 -42.05 6.38
N GLY A 37 16.09 -41.74 7.18
CA GLY A 37 16.24 -41.22 8.54
C GLY A 37 15.09 -40.28 8.87
N ASP A 38 13.99 -40.77 9.21
CA ASP A 38 13.29 -40.98 10.46
C ASP A 38 13.23 -39.77 11.41
N SER A 39 11.96 -39.41 11.70
CA SER A 39 11.43 -38.84 12.94
C SER A 39 11.98 -37.54 13.50
N ALA A 40 11.13 -36.54 13.50
CA ALA A 40 10.65 -35.95 14.77
C ALA A 40 9.57 -34.90 14.53
N GLN A 41 8.33 -35.24 14.87
CA GLN A 41 7.31 -34.29 15.24
C GLN A 41 7.81 -33.50 16.46
N THR A 42 7.86 -32.20 16.31
CA THR A 42 7.83 -31.32 17.48
C THR A 42 6.75 -30.29 17.25
N SER A 43 5.61 -30.58 17.84
CA SER A 43 4.63 -29.58 18.20
C SER A 43 5.27 -28.67 19.24
N GLY A 44 5.35 -27.41 18.93
CA GLY A 44 5.88 -26.36 19.81
C GLY A 44 5.31 -25.06 19.35
N ALA A 45 4.21 -24.77 19.92
CA ALA A 45 3.95 -23.71 20.87
C ALA A 45 3.91 -22.32 20.23
N ASN A 46 2.69 -21.82 20.20
CA ASN A 46 2.32 -20.41 20.26
C ASN A 46 3.36 -19.60 21.02
N SER A 47 3.89 -18.61 20.35
CA SER A 47 4.40 -17.44 21.03
C SER A 47 3.52 -16.26 20.65
N ASP A 48 2.48 -16.10 21.44
CA ASP A 48 1.85 -14.83 21.69
C ASP A 48 2.93 -13.86 22.10
N SER A 49 3.30 -12.96 21.21
CA SER A 49 3.94 -11.73 21.60
C SER A 49 2.92 -10.62 21.47
N ALA A 50 2.18 -10.53 22.51
CA ALA A 50 1.35 -9.40 22.85
C ALA A 50 2.18 -8.14 23.00
N SER A 51 1.50 -7.05 22.70
CA SER A 51 1.61 -5.75 23.33
C SER A 51 2.46 -4.69 22.69
N GLY A 52 1.78 -3.88 21.94
CA GLY A 52 2.03 -2.46 21.86
C GLY A 52 0.69 -1.77 21.93
N GLY A 53 0.22 -1.54 23.15
CA GLY A 53 -1.04 -0.87 23.40
C GLY A 53 -1.01 0.57 22.91
N GLY A 54 -1.70 0.85 21.85
CA GLY A 54 -2.12 2.17 21.43
C GLY A 54 -3.61 2.30 21.72
N LEU A 55 -3.95 3.07 22.74
CA LEU A 55 -5.32 3.50 23.03
C LEU A 55 -5.87 4.28 21.83
N GLY A 56 -6.68 3.65 21.03
CA GLY A 56 -7.38 4.25 19.91
C GLY A 56 -8.69 3.54 19.69
N SER A 57 -9.73 4.06 20.34
CA SER A 57 -11.16 3.91 20.08
C SER A 57 -11.57 3.01 18.92
N GLY A 58 -12.14 1.87 19.22
CA GLY A 58 -13.35 1.25 18.71
C GLY A 58 -13.76 1.33 17.25
N ALA A 59 -12.89 1.57 16.30
CA ALA A 59 -13.22 1.43 14.89
C ALA A 59 -12.96 0.00 14.46
N SER A 60 -14.00 -0.71 14.03
CA SER A 60 -13.90 -2.04 13.44
C SER A 60 -13.12 -1.95 12.12
N GLY A 61 -11.80 -1.97 12.21
CA GLY A 61 -10.91 -2.09 11.05
C GLY A 61 -10.98 -3.50 10.45
N PRO A 62 -10.31 -3.73 9.32
CA PRO A 62 -10.31 -5.02 8.66
C PRO A 62 -9.76 -6.09 9.60
N PRO A 63 -10.32 -7.33 9.55
CA PRO A 63 -9.88 -8.43 10.40
C PRO A 63 -8.50 -8.96 9.98
N GLY A 64 -7.83 -9.62 10.92
CA GLY A 64 -6.60 -10.38 10.68
C GLY A 64 -5.38 -9.52 10.33
N ALA A 65 -4.50 -10.05 9.49
CA ALA A 65 -3.22 -9.45 9.11
C ALA A 65 -3.37 -8.03 8.53
N LEU A 66 -4.45 -7.76 7.80
CA LEU A 66 -4.73 -6.44 7.26
C LEU A 66 -4.95 -5.40 8.36
N GLY A 67 -5.51 -5.81 9.51
CA GLY A 67 -5.70 -4.93 10.65
C GLY A 67 -4.40 -4.44 11.28
N SER A 68 -3.29 -5.17 11.13
CA SER A 68 -1.96 -4.81 11.64
C SER A 68 -1.11 -4.03 10.62
N GLN A 69 -1.41 -4.13 9.32
CA GLN A 69 -0.65 -3.49 8.25
C GLN A 69 -1.29 -2.14 7.85
N ARG A 70 -1.24 -1.17 8.73
CA ARG A 70 -1.89 0.13 8.53
C ARG A 70 -0.91 1.27 8.23
N VAL A 71 0.36 0.97 8.06
CA VAL A 71 1.41 1.98 7.87
C VAL A 71 2.07 1.77 6.51
N ILE A 72 2.12 2.85 5.74
CA ILE A 72 2.75 2.91 4.41
C ILE A 72 3.98 3.80 4.53
N TYR A 73 5.16 3.25 4.27
CA TYR A 73 6.42 4.00 4.36
C TYR A 73 6.85 4.55 3.00
N PHE A 74 7.61 5.65 3.06
CA PHE A 74 8.06 6.40 1.89
C PHE A 74 9.57 6.60 1.89
N GLU A 75 10.13 6.76 0.70
CA GLU A 75 11.51 7.17 0.53
C GLU A 75 11.72 8.64 0.94
N PHE A 76 13.00 9.00 1.13
CA PHE A 76 13.37 10.37 1.42
C PHE A 76 12.90 11.29 0.29
N ASP A 77 12.31 12.41 0.67
CA ASP A 77 11.79 13.45 -0.22
C ASP A 77 10.83 12.96 -1.32
N SER A 78 10.22 11.79 -1.13
CA SER A 78 9.29 11.17 -2.08
C SER A 78 7.88 11.05 -1.50
N SER A 79 6.89 11.13 -2.39
CA SER A 79 5.49 10.80 -2.15
C SER A 79 5.01 9.63 -3.02
N GLU A 80 5.93 8.91 -3.66
CA GLU A 80 5.62 7.72 -4.45
C GLU A 80 5.40 6.50 -3.55
N ILE A 81 4.38 5.70 -3.87
CA ILE A 81 4.10 4.45 -3.16
C ILE A 81 5.14 3.41 -3.59
N ARG A 82 5.85 2.85 -2.63
CA ARG A 82 6.80 1.76 -2.86
C ARG A 82 6.04 0.49 -3.25
N ALA A 83 6.63 -0.30 -4.14
CA ALA A 83 6.00 -1.50 -4.71
C ALA A 83 5.49 -2.48 -3.64
N GLU A 84 6.19 -2.62 -2.53
CA GLU A 84 5.84 -3.49 -1.41
C GLU A 84 4.53 -3.12 -0.70
N PHE A 85 4.05 -1.88 -0.82
CA PHE A 85 2.80 -1.42 -0.20
C PHE A 85 1.60 -1.44 -1.15
N VAL A 86 1.79 -1.72 -2.42
CA VAL A 86 0.70 -1.73 -3.42
C VAL A 86 -0.37 -2.75 -3.04
N ASP A 87 0.02 -3.97 -2.67
CA ASP A 87 -0.91 -5.04 -2.29
C ASP A 87 -1.63 -4.74 -0.97
N VAL A 88 -0.93 -4.12 -0.01
CA VAL A 88 -1.52 -3.68 1.25
C VAL A 88 -2.61 -2.63 1.01
N ILE A 89 -2.30 -1.62 0.20
CA ILE A 89 -3.27 -0.57 -0.15
C ILE A 89 -4.45 -1.17 -0.92
N ALA A 90 -4.20 -2.07 -1.88
CA ALA A 90 -5.25 -2.74 -2.63
C ALA A 90 -6.16 -3.59 -1.72
N ALA A 91 -5.61 -4.24 -0.69
CA ALA A 91 -6.38 -5.02 0.27
C ALA A 91 -7.27 -4.12 1.14
N HIS A 92 -6.74 -3.00 1.66
CA HIS A 92 -7.56 -1.98 2.35
C HIS A 92 -8.62 -1.39 1.43
N GLY A 93 -8.28 -1.12 0.17
CA GLY A 93 -9.21 -0.59 -0.83
C GLY A 93 -10.39 -1.54 -1.06
N ARG A 94 -10.14 -2.83 -1.30
CA ARG A 94 -11.21 -3.83 -1.46
C ARG A 94 -12.11 -3.93 -0.22
N PHE A 95 -11.51 -3.90 0.97
CA PHE A 95 -12.28 -3.92 2.21
C PHE A 95 -13.19 -2.70 2.34
N LEU A 96 -12.67 -1.49 2.10
CA LEU A 96 -13.44 -0.24 2.18
C LEU A 96 -14.53 -0.16 1.10
N ALA A 97 -14.23 -0.57 -0.13
CA ALA A 97 -15.21 -0.59 -1.23
C ALA A 97 -16.39 -1.53 -0.94
N GLY A 98 -16.12 -2.66 -0.25
CA GLY A 98 -17.17 -3.59 0.21
C GLY A 98 -17.94 -3.11 1.45
N ASN A 99 -17.49 -2.05 2.12
CA ASN A 99 -18.07 -1.56 3.38
C ASN A 99 -18.23 -0.03 3.36
N ALA A 100 -19.22 0.45 2.62
CA ALA A 100 -19.43 1.88 2.36
C ALA A 100 -19.70 2.75 3.61
N SER A 101 -20.09 2.16 4.74
CA SER A 101 -20.28 2.85 6.01
C SER A 101 -18.97 3.12 6.76
N ILE A 102 -17.90 2.37 6.44
CA ILE A 102 -16.60 2.52 7.11
C ILE A 102 -15.86 3.70 6.50
N ARG A 103 -15.24 4.49 7.35
CA ARG A 103 -14.42 5.63 6.98
C ARG A 103 -13.01 5.48 7.51
N VAL A 104 -12.07 6.10 6.81
CA VAL A 104 -10.67 6.16 7.22
C VAL A 104 -10.15 7.59 7.17
N ARG A 105 -9.19 7.87 8.03
CA ARG A 105 -8.35 9.06 7.97
C ARG A 105 -6.93 8.61 7.63
N LEU A 106 -6.35 9.23 6.61
CA LEU A 106 -4.97 9.05 6.21
C LEU A 106 -4.15 10.14 6.88
N GLU A 107 -3.29 9.75 7.80
CA GLU A 107 -2.43 10.66 8.54
C GLU A 107 -1.04 10.65 7.92
N GLY A 108 -0.66 11.76 7.28
CA GLY A 108 0.63 11.92 6.63
C GLY A 108 1.68 12.46 7.57
N HIS A 109 2.90 11.92 7.46
CA HIS A 109 4.06 12.29 8.27
C HIS A 109 5.33 12.41 7.43
N SER A 110 6.28 13.17 7.93
CA SER A 110 7.63 13.34 7.40
C SER A 110 8.68 13.14 8.48
N ASP A 111 9.94 13.01 8.09
CA ASP A 111 11.06 13.20 9.00
C ASP A 111 11.31 14.70 9.25
N GLU A 112 12.21 15.02 10.19
CA GLU A 112 12.49 16.40 10.64
C GLU A 112 13.33 17.22 9.66
N ARG A 113 13.82 16.64 8.57
CA ARG A 113 14.68 17.35 7.60
C ARG A 113 13.84 18.26 6.70
N GLY A 114 14.25 19.52 6.64
CA GLY A 114 13.56 20.55 5.85
C GLY A 114 12.89 21.61 6.72
N THR A 115 12.03 22.42 6.11
CA THR A 115 11.22 23.38 6.85
C THR A 115 9.89 22.76 7.25
N ARG A 116 9.30 23.24 8.32
CA ARG A 116 8.00 22.80 8.81
C ARG A 116 6.91 22.86 7.73
N GLU A 117 6.87 23.98 6.99
CA GLU A 117 5.90 24.19 5.91
C GLU A 117 6.11 23.18 4.77
N TYR A 118 7.37 22.93 4.39
CA TYR A 118 7.71 21.93 3.40
C TYR A 118 7.25 20.53 3.84
N ASN A 119 7.53 20.17 5.07
CA ASN A 119 7.19 18.87 5.64
C ASN A 119 5.68 18.63 5.75
N ILE A 120 4.90 19.67 6.10
CA ILE A 120 3.43 19.62 6.04
C ILE A 120 2.98 19.36 4.60
N GLY A 121 3.52 20.07 3.61
CA GLY A 121 3.18 19.87 2.22
C GLY A 121 3.58 18.49 1.67
N LEU A 122 4.74 17.96 2.06
CA LEU A 122 5.19 16.63 1.67
C LEU A 122 4.30 15.52 2.26
N ALA A 123 3.99 15.62 3.55
CA ALA A 123 3.14 14.67 4.24
C ALA A 123 1.70 14.66 3.67
N GLU A 124 1.17 15.84 3.32
CA GLU A 124 -0.13 15.94 2.62
C GLU A 124 -0.08 15.26 1.25
N ARG A 125 0.96 15.49 0.44
CA ARG A 125 1.11 14.81 -0.87
C ARG A 125 1.16 13.29 -0.73
N ARG A 126 1.84 12.76 0.31
CA ARG A 126 1.86 11.33 0.64
C ARG A 126 0.46 10.79 0.93
N ALA A 127 -0.27 11.45 1.83
CA ALA A 127 -1.66 11.07 2.16
C ALA A 127 -2.57 11.11 0.93
N GLN A 128 -2.47 12.14 0.10
CA GLN A 128 -3.22 12.26 -1.16
C GLN A 128 -2.88 11.16 -2.17
N THR A 129 -1.62 10.72 -2.22
CA THR A 129 -1.22 9.62 -3.11
C THR A 129 -1.86 8.30 -2.67
N VAL A 130 -1.86 8.00 -1.36
CA VAL A 130 -2.56 6.82 -0.81
C VAL A 130 -4.08 6.92 -1.05
N LYS A 131 -4.69 8.11 -0.85
CA LYS A 131 -6.10 8.35 -1.14
C LYS A 131 -6.44 8.03 -2.59
N ARG A 132 -5.65 8.52 -3.54
CA ARG A 132 -5.85 8.21 -4.97
C ARG A 132 -5.74 6.70 -5.25
N ALA A 133 -4.78 6.04 -4.64
CA ALA A 133 -4.60 4.60 -4.81
C ALA A 133 -5.79 3.79 -4.26
N LEU A 134 -6.36 4.19 -3.11
CA LEU A 134 -7.61 3.62 -2.59
C LEU A 134 -8.80 3.88 -3.53
N GLY A 135 -8.90 5.08 -4.09
CA GLY A 135 -9.94 5.44 -5.07
C GLY A 135 -9.91 4.54 -6.32
N LEU A 136 -8.72 4.16 -6.80
CA LEU A 136 -8.56 3.21 -7.90
C LEU A 136 -9.09 1.81 -7.58
N GLN A 137 -9.23 1.47 -6.30
CA GLN A 137 -9.86 0.23 -5.83
C GLN A 137 -11.38 0.36 -5.63
N GLY A 138 -11.98 1.50 -5.97
CA GLY A 138 -13.42 1.74 -5.86
C GLY A 138 -13.87 2.34 -4.52
N VAL A 139 -12.93 2.80 -3.68
CA VAL A 139 -13.28 3.50 -2.43
C VAL A 139 -13.85 4.88 -2.75
N GLN A 140 -14.98 5.21 -2.14
CA GLN A 140 -15.62 6.51 -2.34
C GLN A 140 -14.83 7.63 -1.66
N ASP A 141 -14.77 8.79 -2.27
CA ASP A 141 -14.04 9.96 -1.75
C ASP A 141 -14.51 10.37 -0.35
N ALA A 142 -15.82 10.24 -0.09
CA ALA A 142 -16.44 10.53 1.20
C ALA A 142 -16.01 9.57 2.34
N GLN A 143 -15.44 8.41 2.01
CA GLN A 143 -14.92 7.47 3.01
C GLN A 143 -13.50 7.83 3.49
N VAL A 144 -12.78 8.70 2.77
CA VAL A 144 -11.34 8.93 3.00
C VAL A 144 -11.06 10.40 3.27
N ALA A 145 -10.72 10.72 4.50
CA ALA A 145 -10.19 12.03 4.88
C ALA A 145 -8.64 11.99 4.90
N THR A 146 -7.99 13.11 4.59
CA THR A 146 -6.54 13.28 4.73
C THR A 146 -6.23 14.31 5.80
N VAL A 147 -5.17 14.08 6.56
CA VAL A 147 -4.60 15.03 7.53
C VAL A 147 -3.08 14.95 7.42
N SER A 148 -2.43 16.09 7.38
CA SER A 148 -0.98 16.18 7.44
C SER A 148 -0.53 16.66 8.81
N TYR A 149 0.40 15.93 9.40
CA TYR A 149 1.10 16.34 10.61
C TYR A 149 2.56 16.79 10.34
N GLY A 150 3.03 16.62 9.09
CA GLY A 150 4.42 16.91 8.79
C GLY A 150 5.36 16.14 9.72
N GLU A 151 6.28 16.86 10.36
CA GLU A 151 7.26 16.33 11.33
C GLU A 151 6.75 16.33 12.78
N GLU A 152 5.56 16.90 13.05
CA GLU A 152 5.10 17.18 14.42
C GLU A 152 4.73 15.94 15.24
N ARG A 153 4.54 14.79 14.59
CA ARG A 153 4.17 13.52 15.24
C ARG A 153 5.13 12.40 14.83
N PRO A 154 6.36 12.39 15.34
CA PRO A 154 7.31 11.34 15.01
C PRO A 154 6.88 10.00 15.62
N ALA A 155 7.06 8.90 14.86
CA ALA A 155 6.91 7.52 15.34
C ALA A 155 8.18 7.05 16.08
N ALA A 156 9.33 7.59 15.69
CA ALA A 156 10.61 7.32 16.33
C ALA A 156 11.36 8.63 16.58
N VAL A 157 11.88 8.76 17.78
CA VAL A 157 12.73 9.88 18.16
C VAL A 157 14.17 9.55 17.81
N GLY A 158 14.89 10.49 17.22
CA GLY A 158 16.28 10.37 16.81
C GLY A 158 16.54 11.09 15.50
N SER A 159 17.80 11.46 15.27
CA SER A 159 18.28 12.17 14.08
C SER A 159 19.17 11.26 13.24
N ASP A 160 18.74 10.02 13.06
CA ASP A 160 19.40 9.02 12.22
C ASP A 160 18.43 8.42 11.20
N GLU A 161 18.95 7.70 10.20
CA GLU A 161 18.12 7.13 9.14
C GLU A 161 17.15 6.05 9.65
N ASN A 162 17.46 5.40 10.77
CA ASN A 162 16.55 4.43 11.38
C ASN A 162 15.28 5.11 11.93
N ALA A 163 15.43 6.27 12.60
CA ALA A 163 14.32 7.09 13.05
C ALA A 163 13.60 7.74 11.85
N TYR A 164 14.35 8.34 10.92
CA TYR A 164 13.79 9.02 9.76
C TYR A 164 12.92 8.09 8.88
N SER A 165 13.40 6.89 8.60
CA SER A 165 12.63 5.91 7.78
C SER A 165 11.29 5.54 8.40
N LYS A 166 11.19 5.48 9.73
CA LYS A 166 9.94 5.23 10.46
C LYS A 166 9.01 6.45 10.47
N ASN A 167 9.58 7.65 10.39
CA ASN A 167 8.81 8.89 10.41
C ASN A 167 8.21 9.21 9.03
N ARG A 168 8.85 8.82 7.94
CA ARG A 168 8.33 9.00 6.57
C ARG A 168 7.21 8.01 6.28
N ARG A 169 5.99 8.28 6.75
CA ARG A 169 4.88 7.33 6.65
C ARG A 169 3.52 7.99 6.42
N VAL A 170 2.57 7.17 6.03
CA VAL A 170 1.13 7.45 6.10
C VAL A 170 0.47 6.36 6.93
N GLU A 171 -0.32 6.72 7.90
CA GLU A 171 -1.10 5.81 8.72
C GLU A 171 -2.55 5.76 8.24
N ILE A 172 -3.11 4.55 8.11
CA ILE A 172 -4.52 4.31 7.76
C ILE A 172 -5.31 4.12 9.06
N VAL A 173 -5.97 5.17 9.51
CA VAL A 173 -6.74 5.19 10.75
C VAL A 173 -8.21 4.98 10.42
N TYR A 174 -8.78 3.85 10.87
CA TYR A 174 -10.21 3.59 10.75
C TYR A 174 -10.98 4.42 11.76
N ILE A 175 -12.02 5.10 11.27
CA ILE A 175 -12.92 5.93 12.09
C ILE A 175 -14.36 5.46 11.86
N ASN A 176 -15.15 5.51 12.93
CA ASN A 176 -16.59 5.21 12.89
C ASN A 176 -17.37 6.45 12.53
#